data_56597f534f78d40437f19a705ba144b2
#
_entry.id   56597f534f78d40437f19a705ba144b2
#
_cell.length_a   1.000
_cell.length_b   1.000
_cell.length_c   1.000
_cell.angle_alpha   90.00
_cell.angle_beta   90.00
_cell.angle_gamma   90.00
#
_symmetry.space_group_name_H-M   'P 1'
#
loop_
_entity.id
_entity.type
_entity.pdbx_description
1 polymer ?
#
loop_
_entity_poly.entity_id
_entity_poly.type
_entity_poly.pdbx_seq_one_letter_code
_entity_poly.pdbx_strand_id
1 'polypeptide(L)'
;MRLKHLCVSLLLVAAAALTLLSAPALADDTVRYGDVGPLHYQIQNGEATILQSAQTISGRVEVPATVEGCPVTCIGTCAFRMRSEITEIVLPDTVRRIELSAFEYCGKLQSVRLPAGLTQLGSRAFAFCASLQEITLPDSLKKLDGGTFVGDTALRSVTLPDGLTDLGPSTFDGCSRLRGITLPQSLTKLEYNVFHSCVALEEIDIPQSVRSIGGGAFQSCNALRRVQMPNRLDAIGPAAFEFCGSLQQIVVPEGVKAIERETFRYCEYLTSVTLPSTLQSIGSRAFDSCHRLKTITIPNGVRELGEYVFADSGVQKLTLPSSLVRLPAFSLACCPELTEVNIPASVVMIEENSFDGSDAIKRFTVSAFNPVYCVINGALCTRTGQVIAVPPGNEPPGDKFIDVPDTAYYADSVKWAVDRGITNGTSYNTFSPSMECSRAQLVTFLWRAAGCPGHTITASPFTDVTDPEIFCYDAVLWAVENGITKGLAPNVFGVNNTVTRAQAVTFLWRAAGQEKVSGAAMPFRDVPAGAYYYDAVLWAVRTGITNGTGEKTFSPSAPCTRAQIVTFLYRAESRK
;
A
#
# COMPACT_ATOMS: atom_id res chain seq x y z
N MET A 1 -7.69 -97.31 -19.89
CA MET A 1 -8.39 -98.15 -20.86
C MET A 1 -8.65 -97.38 -22.09
N ARG A 2 -7.84 -97.62 -23.11
CA ARG A 2 -8.22 -97.91 -24.50
C ARG A 2 -9.07 -96.85 -25.18
N LEU A 3 -8.86 -96.40 -26.36
CA LEU A 3 -8.04 -96.71 -27.53
C LEU A 3 -8.52 -95.81 -28.67
N LYS A 4 -7.62 -95.16 -29.37
CA LYS A 4 -7.35 -95.40 -30.79
C LYS A 4 -8.29 -94.74 -31.84
N HIS A 5 -7.62 -93.97 -32.65
CA HIS A 5 -7.59 -93.96 -34.15
C HIS A 5 -8.84 -93.40 -34.86
N LEU A 6 -8.76 -92.63 -35.89
CA LEU A 6 -8.00 -92.74 -37.15
C LEU A 6 -8.10 -91.46 -37.98
N CYS A 7 -7.07 -91.19 -38.72
CA CYS A 7 -7.04 -90.30 -39.88
C CYS A 7 -8.11 -90.63 -40.92
N VAL A 8 -8.61 -89.59 -41.60
CA VAL A 8 -8.78 -89.64 -43.05
C VAL A 8 -8.77 -88.21 -43.57
N SER A 9 -7.89 -88.01 -44.51
CA SER A 9 -7.76 -86.86 -45.38
C SER A 9 -8.99 -86.69 -46.29
N LEU A 10 -9.48 -85.44 -46.43
CA LEU A 10 -10.19 -85.09 -47.65
C LEU A 10 -9.83 -83.61 -48.01
N LEU A 11 -9.13 -83.54 -49.10
CA LEU A 11 -9.02 -82.25 -49.87
C LEU A 11 -10.40 -81.81 -50.25
N LEU A 12 -10.71 -80.54 -49.92
CA LEU A 12 -11.71 -79.73 -50.63
C LEU A 12 -11.22 -78.32 -50.78
N VAL A 13 -11.03 -77.98 -52.03
CA VAL A 13 -10.78 -76.64 -52.55
C VAL A 13 -11.89 -75.72 -52.04
N ALA A 14 -11.54 -74.75 -51.21
CA ALA A 14 -12.38 -73.67 -50.91
C ALA A 14 -11.61 -72.38 -51.19
N ALA A 15 -12.19 -71.59 -52.00
CA ALA A 15 -11.73 -70.30 -52.54
C ALA A 15 -11.06 -69.46 -51.47
N ALA A 16 -9.82 -69.11 -51.70
CA ALA A 16 -9.14 -68.04 -50.99
C ALA A 16 -9.85 -66.71 -51.22
N ALA A 17 -10.70 -66.36 -50.30
CA ALA A 17 -10.98 -64.90 -50.11
C ALA A 17 -9.73 -64.31 -49.50
N LEU A 18 -8.89 -63.72 -50.33
CA LEU A 18 -7.86 -62.79 -49.91
C LEU A 18 -8.58 -61.62 -49.22
N THR A 19 -8.77 -61.66 -47.94
CA THR A 19 -8.88 -60.48 -47.14
C THR A 19 -7.48 -59.87 -47.18
N LEU A 20 -7.30 -58.91 -48.09
CA LEU A 20 -6.28 -57.92 -47.95
C LEU A 20 -6.48 -57.27 -46.59
N LEU A 21 -5.78 -57.78 -45.56
CA LEU A 21 -5.41 -56.96 -44.43
C LEU A 21 -4.57 -55.83 -45.06
N SER A 22 -5.21 -54.68 -45.31
CA SER A 22 -4.51 -53.45 -45.52
C SER A 22 -3.65 -53.29 -44.28
N ALA A 23 -2.36 -53.59 -44.39
CA ALA A 23 -1.37 -53.07 -43.46
C ALA A 23 -1.69 -51.59 -43.23
N PRO A 24 -1.67 -51.11 -42.01
CA PRO A 24 -1.78 -49.66 -41.83
C PRO A 24 -0.70 -49.08 -42.74
N ALA A 25 -1.13 -48.24 -43.70
CA ALA A 25 -0.20 -47.50 -44.53
C ALA A 25 0.79 -46.85 -43.56
N LEU A 26 2.08 -47.19 -43.69
CA LEU A 26 3.13 -46.43 -43.01
C LEU A 26 2.81 -44.97 -43.29
N ALA A 27 2.57 -44.21 -42.26
CA ALA A 27 2.28 -42.79 -42.38
C ALA A 27 3.41 -42.22 -43.25
N ASP A 28 3.03 -41.63 -44.39
CA ASP A 28 3.95 -40.95 -45.26
C ASP A 28 4.42 -39.68 -44.51
N ASP A 29 5.56 -39.80 -43.83
CA ASP A 29 6.16 -38.72 -43.05
C ASP A 29 6.60 -37.54 -43.97
N THR A 30 6.37 -37.64 -45.27
CA THR A 30 6.69 -36.56 -46.22
C THR A 30 5.73 -35.38 -46.02
N VAL A 31 6.32 -34.22 -45.68
CA VAL A 31 5.60 -32.95 -45.61
C VAL A 31 5.37 -32.46 -47.03
N ARG A 32 4.11 -32.22 -47.40
CA ARG A 32 3.74 -31.64 -48.69
C ARG A 32 3.13 -30.24 -48.50
N TYR A 33 3.44 -29.31 -49.37
CA TYR A 33 2.91 -27.96 -49.37
C TYR A 33 2.19 -27.68 -50.67
N GLY A 34 1.18 -26.82 -50.64
CA GLY A 34 0.46 -26.41 -51.83
C GLY A 34 -0.49 -25.24 -51.57
N ASP A 35 -1.22 -24.84 -52.60
CA ASP A 35 -2.20 -23.78 -52.57
C ASP A 35 -3.56 -24.28 -53.01
N VAL A 36 -4.60 -23.81 -52.31
CA VAL A 36 -6.00 -24.00 -52.71
C VAL A 36 -6.69 -22.63 -52.69
N GLY A 37 -6.88 -22.07 -53.89
CA GLY A 37 -7.34 -20.70 -54.05
C GLY A 37 -6.36 -19.71 -53.37
N PRO A 38 -6.85 -18.86 -52.43
CA PRO A 38 -6.00 -17.91 -51.73
C PRO A 38 -5.32 -18.48 -50.48
N LEU A 39 -5.40 -19.80 -50.20
CA LEU A 39 -4.94 -20.45 -49.01
C LEU A 39 -3.73 -21.33 -49.29
N HIS A 40 -2.63 -21.10 -48.57
CA HIS A 40 -1.45 -21.97 -48.54
C HIS A 40 -1.59 -23.02 -47.44
N TYR A 41 -1.30 -24.28 -47.76
CA TYR A 41 -1.47 -25.38 -46.82
C TYR A 41 -0.22 -26.29 -46.77
N GLN A 42 -0.15 -27.04 -45.66
CA GLN A 42 0.75 -28.17 -45.47
C GLN A 42 -0.08 -29.43 -45.24
N ILE A 43 0.35 -30.55 -45.84
CA ILE A 43 -0.15 -31.89 -45.50
C ILE A 43 0.94 -32.67 -44.81
N GLN A 44 0.63 -33.22 -43.66
CA GLN A 44 1.51 -34.11 -42.90
C GLN A 44 0.66 -35.20 -42.21
N ASN A 45 1.12 -36.43 -42.22
CA ASN A 45 0.40 -37.54 -41.59
C ASN A 45 -1.05 -37.70 -42.07
N GLY A 46 -1.35 -37.37 -43.32
CA GLY A 46 -2.71 -37.46 -43.89
C GLY A 46 -3.68 -36.34 -43.44
N GLU A 47 -3.21 -35.35 -42.70
CA GLU A 47 -4.00 -34.16 -42.30
C GLU A 47 -3.48 -32.88 -42.91
N ALA A 48 -4.34 -31.94 -43.19
CA ALA A 48 -3.97 -30.63 -43.73
C ALA A 48 -4.09 -29.53 -42.67
N THR A 49 -3.10 -28.63 -42.68
CA THR A 49 -3.06 -27.38 -41.93
C THR A 49 -3.04 -26.19 -42.87
N ILE A 50 -3.94 -25.22 -42.70
CA ILE A 50 -3.86 -23.94 -43.41
C ILE A 50 -2.76 -23.10 -42.72
N LEU A 51 -1.70 -22.81 -43.45
CA LEU A 51 -0.53 -22.09 -42.92
C LEU A 51 -0.62 -20.57 -43.12
N GLN A 52 -1.15 -20.15 -44.25
CA GLN A 52 -1.22 -18.73 -44.61
C GLN A 52 -2.34 -18.47 -45.62
N SER A 53 -2.86 -17.24 -45.64
CA SER A 53 -3.77 -16.73 -46.63
C SER A 53 -3.15 -15.61 -47.45
N ALA A 54 -3.61 -15.43 -48.69
CA ALA A 54 -3.20 -14.30 -49.52
C ALA A 54 -3.49 -12.95 -48.82
N GLN A 55 -2.67 -11.94 -49.05
CA GLN A 55 -2.86 -10.62 -48.44
C GLN A 55 -4.12 -9.91 -48.95
N THR A 56 -4.55 -10.22 -50.15
CA THR A 56 -5.72 -9.63 -50.83
C THR A 56 -7.03 -10.32 -50.49
N ILE A 57 -7.00 -11.36 -49.59
CA ILE A 57 -8.23 -12.08 -49.22
C ILE A 57 -9.20 -11.14 -48.50
N SER A 58 -10.48 -11.19 -48.86
CA SER A 58 -11.48 -10.26 -48.34
C SER A 58 -12.88 -10.87 -48.35
N GLY A 59 -13.82 -10.22 -47.61
CA GLY A 59 -15.20 -10.63 -47.56
C GLY A 59 -15.41 -11.94 -46.82
N ARG A 60 -16.32 -12.76 -47.32
CA ARG A 60 -16.59 -14.10 -46.78
C ARG A 60 -15.56 -15.10 -47.29
N VAL A 61 -14.92 -15.78 -46.38
CA VAL A 61 -13.89 -16.80 -46.67
C VAL A 61 -14.37 -18.17 -46.19
N GLU A 62 -14.43 -19.13 -47.10
CA GLU A 62 -14.73 -20.52 -46.78
C GLU A 62 -13.46 -21.36 -46.84
N VAL A 63 -13.10 -21.98 -45.70
CA VAL A 63 -12.00 -22.93 -45.63
C VAL A 63 -12.49 -24.29 -46.13
N PRO A 64 -11.85 -24.92 -47.13
CA PRO A 64 -12.32 -26.22 -47.65
C PRO A 64 -12.19 -27.33 -46.59
N ALA A 65 -13.11 -28.30 -46.60
CA ALA A 65 -13.08 -29.42 -45.68
C ALA A 65 -11.89 -30.38 -45.94
N THR A 66 -11.45 -30.43 -47.21
CA THR A 66 -10.30 -31.29 -47.61
C THR A 66 -9.43 -30.56 -48.64
N VAL A 67 -8.15 -30.85 -48.64
CA VAL A 67 -7.20 -30.49 -49.70
C VAL A 67 -6.41 -31.72 -50.10
N GLU A 68 -6.32 -31.99 -51.41
CA GLU A 68 -5.75 -33.24 -51.96
C GLU A 68 -6.29 -34.52 -51.30
N GLY A 69 -7.57 -34.53 -50.91
CA GLY A 69 -8.21 -35.68 -50.25
C GLY A 69 -7.91 -35.79 -48.74
N CYS A 70 -7.04 -34.97 -48.17
CA CYS A 70 -6.72 -34.92 -46.75
C CYS A 70 -7.62 -33.91 -46.02
N PRO A 71 -8.20 -34.26 -44.84
CA PRO A 71 -9.03 -33.35 -44.09
C PRO A 71 -8.25 -32.17 -43.56
N VAL A 72 -8.84 -30.95 -43.64
CA VAL A 72 -8.29 -29.76 -43.00
C VAL A 72 -8.65 -29.81 -41.50
N THR A 73 -7.67 -30.10 -40.66
CA THR A 73 -7.84 -30.27 -39.21
C THR A 73 -7.29 -29.13 -38.38
N CYS A 74 -6.50 -28.24 -38.98
CA CYS A 74 -5.84 -27.16 -38.28
C CYS A 74 -5.82 -25.85 -39.06
N ILE A 75 -6.11 -24.76 -38.39
CA ILE A 75 -5.77 -23.41 -38.83
C ILE A 75 -4.49 -23.03 -38.10
N GLY A 76 -3.41 -22.92 -38.85
CA GLY A 76 -2.07 -22.74 -38.31
C GLY A 76 -1.80 -21.35 -37.74
N THR A 77 -0.65 -21.23 -37.10
CA THR A 77 -0.17 -20.00 -36.48
C THR A 77 -0.16 -18.83 -37.49
N CYS A 78 -0.81 -17.73 -37.14
CA CYS A 78 -0.91 -16.51 -37.96
C CYS A 78 -1.56 -16.69 -39.35
N ALA A 79 -2.28 -17.78 -39.61
CA ALA A 79 -2.77 -18.12 -40.96
C ALA A 79 -3.57 -17.01 -41.66
N PHE A 80 -4.38 -16.26 -40.90
CA PHE A 80 -5.15 -15.12 -41.38
C PHE A 80 -4.79 -13.82 -40.66
N ARG A 81 -3.64 -13.78 -39.98
CA ARG A 81 -3.24 -12.61 -39.22
C ARG A 81 -3.19 -11.36 -40.12
N MET A 82 -3.73 -10.22 -39.61
CA MET A 82 -3.77 -8.93 -40.32
C MET A 82 -4.56 -8.95 -41.65
N ARG A 83 -5.51 -9.88 -41.81
CA ARG A 83 -6.42 -9.91 -42.96
C ARG A 83 -7.63 -9.06 -42.63
N SER A 84 -7.43 -7.74 -42.56
CA SER A 84 -8.42 -6.77 -42.09
C SER A 84 -9.69 -6.69 -42.92
N GLU A 85 -9.66 -7.15 -44.16
CA GLU A 85 -10.80 -7.07 -45.11
C GLU A 85 -11.72 -8.28 -45.04
N ILE A 86 -11.40 -9.31 -44.26
CA ILE A 86 -12.28 -10.47 -44.04
C ILE A 86 -13.46 -10.04 -43.17
N THR A 87 -14.67 -10.38 -43.57
CA THR A 87 -15.92 -10.08 -42.85
C THR A 87 -16.55 -11.30 -42.20
N GLU A 88 -16.33 -12.48 -42.76
CA GLU A 88 -16.86 -13.75 -42.28
C GLU A 88 -15.86 -14.90 -42.54
N ILE A 89 -15.71 -15.80 -41.59
CA ILE A 89 -14.94 -17.03 -41.72
C ILE A 89 -15.87 -18.23 -41.51
N VAL A 90 -15.89 -19.13 -42.50
CA VAL A 90 -16.58 -20.42 -42.39
C VAL A 90 -15.55 -21.54 -42.29
N LEU A 91 -15.49 -22.19 -41.13
CA LEU A 91 -14.60 -23.31 -40.86
C LEU A 91 -15.36 -24.64 -41.07
N PRO A 92 -14.74 -25.64 -41.71
CA PRO A 92 -15.32 -26.97 -41.86
C PRO A 92 -15.36 -27.73 -40.53
N ASP A 93 -16.30 -28.66 -40.41
CA ASP A 93 -16.46 -29.50 -39.21
C ASP A 93 -15.27 -30.44 -38.93
N THR A 94 -14.30 -30.52 -39.87
CA THR A 94 -13.04 -31.28 -39.70
C THR A 94 -12.02 -30.58 -38.84
N VAL A 95 -12.09 -29.24 -38.66
CA VAL A 95 -11.11 -28.48 -37.88
C VAL A 95 -11.19 -28.81 -36.39
N ARG A 96 -10.07 -29.12 -35.81
CA ARG A 96 -9.89 -29.46 -34.39
C ARG A 96 -9.03 -28.46 -33.63
N ARG A 97 -8.16 -27.73 -34.34
CA ARG A 97 -7.24 -26.77 -33.74
C ARG A 97 -7.21 -25.47 -34.52
N ILE A 98 -7.23 -24.36 -33.78
CA ILE A 98 -6.93 -23.01 -34.23
C ILE A 98 -5.74 -22.57 -33.40
N GLU A 99 -4.62 -22.26 -34.06
CA GLU A 99 -3.37 -22.00 -33.38
C GLU A 99 -3.17 -20.52 -33.04
N LEU A 100 -1.97 -20.18 -32.49
CA LEU A 100 -1.57 -18.84 -32.06
C LEU A 100 -1.86 -17.79 -33.12
N SER A 101 -2.56 -16.70 -32.74
CA SER A 101 -2.80 -15.51 -33.56
C SER A 101 -3.43 -15.79 -34.92
N ALA A 102 -4.15 -16.92 -35.09
CA ALA A 102 -4.64 -17.37 -36.39
C ALA A 102 -5.48 -16.30 -37.13
N PHE A 103 -6.32 -15.53 -36.41
CA PHE A 103 -7.14 -14.45 -36.95
C PHE A 103 -6.85 -13.09 -36.30
N GLU A 104 -5.68 -12.94 -35.68
CA GLU A 104 -5.30 -11.69 -35.02
C GLU A 104 -5.30 -10.51 -36.00
N TYR A 105 -5.91 -9.37 -35.59
CA TYR A 105 -6.10 -8.17 -36.40
C TYR A 105 -6.97 -8.35 -37.66
N CYS A 106 -7.94 -9.28 -37.63
CA CYS A 106 -9.01 -9.32 -38.61
C CYS A 106 -10.09 -8.28 -38.28
N GLY A 107 -9.77 -6.99 -38.40
CA GLY A 107 -10.56 -5.88 -37.86
C GLY A 107 -12.00 -5.75 -38.37
N LYS A 108 -12.32 -6.26 -39.58
CA LYS A 108 -13.70 -6.29 -40.15
C LYS A 108 -14.43 -7.61 -39.94
N LEU A 109 -13.81 -8.59 -39.25
CA LEU A 109 -14.45 -9.88 -38.97
C LEU A 109 -15.69 -9.68 -38.09
N GLN A 110 -16.87 -9.96 -38.60
CA GLN A 110 -18.14 -9.77 -37.90
C GLN A 110 -18.66 -11.06 -37.30
N SER A 111 -18.42 -12.18 -37.96
CA SER A 111 -18.89 -13.49 -37.54
C SER A 111 -17.91 -14.61 -37.87
N VAL A 112 -17.89 -15.60 -37.02
CA VAL A 112 -17.17 -16.86 -37.23
C VAL A 112 -18.00 -17.99 -36.65
N ARG A 113 -18.19 -19.05 -37.43
CA ARG A 113 -18.78 -20.30 -36.94
C ARG A 113 -17.67 -21.27 -36.58
N LEU A 114 -17.53 -21.56 -35.29
CA LEU A 114 -16.59 -22.56 -34.82
C LEU A 114 -17.17 -23.97 -34.93
N PRO A 115 -16.38 -24.97 -35.38
CA PRO A 115 -16.86 -26.34 -35.50
C PRO A 115 -17.07 -26.98 -34.13
N ALA A 116 -18.10 -27.84 -34.02
CA ALA A 116 -18.45 -28.51 -32.78
C ALA A 116 -17.34 -29.41 -32.22
N GLY A 117 -16.42 -29.88 -33.06
CA GLY A 117 -15.29 -30.71 -32.68
C GLY A 117 -14.00 -29.93 -32.36
N LEU A 118 -14.02 -28.62 -32.25
CA LEU A 118 -12.84 -27.81 -31.95
C LEU A 118 -12.36 -28.05 -30.51
N THR A 119 -11.15 -28.53 -30.34
CA THR A 119 -10.57 -28.88 -29.02
C THR A 119 -9.51 -27.92 -28.54
N GLN A 120 -8.95 -27.11 -29.44
CA GLN A 120 -7.92 -26.12 -29.11
C GLN A 120 -8.19 -24.78 -29.79
N LEU A 121 -8.16 -23.72 -28.98
CA LEU A 121 -8.21 -22.32 -29.41
C LEU A 121 -7.01 -21.61 -28.81
N GLY A 122 -6.03 -21.29 -29.65
CA GLY A 122 -4.72 -20.81 -29.27
C GLY A 122 -4.73 -19.37 -28.78
N SER A 123 -3.63 -18.98 -28.14
CA SER A 123 -3.44 -17.62 -27.63
C SER A 123 -3.63 -16.60 -28.75
N ARG A 124 -4.36 -15.50 -28.42
CA ARG A 124 -4.64 -14.37 -29.34
C ARG A 124 -5.34 -14.77 -30.65
N ALA A 125 -6.01 -15.95 -30.69
CA ALA A 125 -6.56 -16.48 -31.92
C ALA A 125 -7.51 -15.51 -32.64
N PHE A 126 -8.30 -14.73 -31.91
CA PHE A 126 -9.19 -13.67 -32.43
C PHE A 126 -8.83 -12.27 -31.92
N ALA A 127 -7.62 -12.07 -31.38
CA ALA A 127 -7.25 -10.78 -30.81
C ALA A 127 -7.40 -9.62 -31.83
N PHE A 128 -7.95 -8.49 -31.38
CA PHE A 128 -8.17 -7.27 -32.18
C PHE A 128 -9.08 -7.48 -33.40
N CYS A 129 -10.06 -8.40 -33.30
CA CYS A 129 -11.17 -8.52 -34.26
C CYS A 129 -12.25 -7.48 -33.90
N ALA A 130 -11.94 -6.20 -34.12
CA ALA A 130 -12.70 -5.05 -33.64
C ALA A 130 -14.16 -4.95 -34.12
N SER A 131 -14.59 -5.79 -35.06
CA SER A 131 -15.97 -5.86 -35.56
C SER A 131 -16.72 -7.12 -35.10
N LEU A 132 -16.06 -8.05 -34.37
CA LEU A 132 -16.69 -9.29 -33.89
C LEU A 132 -17.65 -8.94 -32.75
N GLN A 133 -18.95 -9.22 -32.94
CA GLN A 133 -19.98 -8.81 -31.99
C GLN A 133 -20.39 -9.92 -31.03
N GLU A 134 -20.37 -11.15 -31.50
CA GLU A 134 -20.76 -12.32 -30.73
C GLU A 134 -19.98 -13.56 -31.17
N ILE A 135 -19.78 -14.47 -30.26
CA ILE A 135 -19.17 -15.77 -30.54
C ILE A 135 -19.71 -16.84 -29.59
N THR A 136 -19.96 -18.03 -30.13
CA THR A 136 -20.33 -19.23 -29.38
C THR A 136 -19.19 -20.23 -29.44
N LEU A 137 -18.68 -20.60 -28.28
CA LEU A 137 -17.61 -21.60 -28.14
C LEU A 137 -18.22 -22.99 -28.01
N PRO A 138 -17.68 -24.01 -28.70
CA PRO A 138 -18.23 -25.36 -28.68
C PRO A 138 -17.91 -26.11 -27.38
N ASP A 139 -18.74 -27.08 -26.99
CA ASP A 139 -18.63 -27.87 -25.75
C ASP A 139 -17.35 -28.74 -25.65
N SER A 140 -16.71 -28.97 -26.80
CA SER A 140 -15.42 -29.68 -26.89
C SER A 140 -14.25 -28.90 -26.29
N LEU A 141 -14.33 -27.56 -26.18
CA LEU A 141 -13.29 -26.72 -25.59
C LEU A 141 -13.27 -26.88 -24.07
N LYS A 142 -12.09 -27.13 -23.52
CA LYS A 142 -11.86 -27.25 -22.06
C LYS A 142 -11.08 -26.09 -21.48
N LYS A 143 -10.34 -25.35 -22.30
CA LYS A 143 -9.58 -24.17 -21.91
C LYS A 143 -9.50 -23.17 -23.05
N LEU A 144 -9.30 -21.89 -22.69
CA LEU A 144 -8.88 -20.84 -23.60
C LEU A 144 -7.43 -20.46 -23.26
N ASP A 145 -6.63 -20.26 -24.29
CA ASP A 145 -5.29 -19.72 -24.09
C ASP A 145 -5.33 -18.20 -23.95
N GLY A 146 -4.24 -17.59 -23.43
CA GLY A 146 -4.25 -16.16 -23.08
C GLY A 146 -4.52 -15.21 -24.23
N GLY A 147 -5.28 -14.16 -23.94
CA GLY A 147 -5.58 -13.08 -24.90
C GLY A 147 -6.44 -13.48 -26.08
N THR A 148 -7.17 -14.60 -26.01
CA THR A 148 -7.92 -15.14 -27.16
C THR A 148 -8.79 -14.07 -27.85
N PHE A 149 -9.44 -13.17 -27.09
CA PHE A 149 -10.29 -12.09 -27.58
C PHE A 149 -9.80 -10.70 -27.15
N VAL A 150 -8.52 -10.54 -26.83
CA VAL A 150 -7.98 -9.26 -26.38
C VAL A 150 -8.22 -8.16 -27.43
N GLY A 151 -8.79 -7.03 -27.00
CA GLY A 151 -9.04 -5.88 -27.89
C GLY A 151 -10.22 -6.03 -28.85
N ASP A 152 -11.13 -6.99 -28.63
CA ASP A 152 -12.35 -7.16 -29.42
C ASP A 152 -13.41 -6.17 -28.96
N THR A 153 -13.21 -4.90 -29.33
CA THR A 153 -13.98 -3.76 -28.82
C THR A 153 -15.47 -3.78 -29.18
N ALA A 154 -15.89 -4.53 -30.21
CA ALA A 154 -17.30 -4.68 -30.57
C ALA A 154 -17.99 -5.85 -29.86
N LEU A 155 -17.24 -6.73 -29.17
CA LEU A 155 -17.76 -7.96 -28.59
C LEU A 155 -18.75 -7.66 -27.47
N ARG A 156 -20.01 -8.12 -27.64
CA ARG A 156 -21.13 -7.86 -26.73
C ARG A 156 -21.56 -9.11 -25.97
N SER A 157 -21.37 -10.27 -26.58
CA SER A 157 -21.84 -11.55 -26.07
C SER A 157 -20.86 -12.66 -26.40
N VAL A 158 -20.59 -13.49 -25.41
CA VAL A 158 -19.79 -14.72 -25.53
C VAL A 158 -20.54 -15.83 -24.84
N THR A 159 -20.80 -16.93 -25.56
CA THR A 159 -21.32 -18.16 -24.95
C THR A 159 -20.15 -19.08 -24.64
N LEU A 160 -19.92 -19.33 -23.36
CA LEU A 160 -18.88 -20.25 -22.87
C LEU A 160 -19.48 -21.65 -22.65
N PRO A 161 -18.76 -22.74 -22.98
CA PRO A 161 -19.24 -24.08 -22.71
C PRO A 161 -19.17 -24.42 -21.21
N ASP A 162 -20.15 -25.17 -20.71
CA ASP A 162 -20.25 -25.55 -19.29
C ASP A 162 -19.02 -26.33 -18.77
N GLY A 163 -18.35 -27.04 -19.68
CA GLY A 163 -17.15 -27.83 -19.33
C GLY A 163 -15.83 -27.09 -19.39
N LEU A 164 -15.83 -25.76 -19.54
CA LEU A 164 -14.61 -24.95 -19.63
C LEU A 164 -14.01 -24.74 -18.23
N THR A 165 -12.77 -25.17 -18.03
CA THR A 165 -12.09 -25.16 -16.72
C THR A 165 -11.10 -24.02 -16.54
N ASP A 166 -10.71 -23.36 -17.64
CA ASP A 166 -9.70 -22.30 -17.61
C ASP A 166 -10.02 -21.22 -18.66
N LEU A 167 -10.03 -19.98 -18.20
CA LEU A 167 -9.96 -18.77 -19.02
C LEU A 167 -8.52 -18.25 -18.89
N GLY A 168 -7.74 -18.38 -19.95
CA GLY A 168 -6.39 -17.86 -19.95
C GLY A 168 -6.30 -16.39 -19.59
N PRO A 169 -5.09 -15.90 -19.23
CA PRO A 169 -4.91 -14.50 -18.87
C PRO A 169 -5.29 -13.55 -20.01
N SER A 170 -5.81 -12.36 -19.67
CA SER A 170 -6.20 -11.32 -20.63
C SER A 170 -7.20 -11.80 -21.70
N THR A 171 -7.95 -12.85 -21.46
CA THR A 171 -8.83 -13.44 -22.52
C THR A 171 -9.81 -12.43 -23.08
N PHE A 172 -10.41 -11.57 -22.25
CA PHE A 172 -11.37 -10.53 -22.66
C PHE A 172 -10.86 -9.12 -22.38
N ASP A 173 -9.53 -8.95 -22.22
CA ASP A 173 -8.94 -7.64 -21.97
C ASP A 173 -9.28 -6.67 -23.13
N GLY A 174 -9.86 -5.50 -22.79
CA GLY A 174 -10.28 -4.50 -23.77
C GLY A 174 -11.55 -4.81 -24.53
N CYS A 175 -12.35 -5.84 -24.14
CA CYS A 175 -13.67 -6.08 -24.69
C CYS A 175 -14.67 -5.02 -24.20
N SER A 176 -14.51 -3.80 -24.68
CA SER A 176 -15.14 -2.58 -24.13
C SER A 176 -16.67 -2.52 -24.26
N ARG A 177 -17.28 -3.39 -25.05
CA ARG A 177 -18.74 -3.48 -25.21
C ARG A 177 -19.36 -4.71 -24.55
N LEU A 178 -18.56 -5.56 -23.88
CA LEU A 178 -19.06 -6.74 -23.16
C LEU A 178 -19.81 -6.28 -21.91
N ARG A 179 -21.13 -6.48 -21.88
CA ARG A 179 -21.99 -6.02 -20.77
C ARG A 179 -22.17 -7.03 -19.67
N GLY A 180 -22.07 -8.31 -20.00
CA GLY A 180 -22.20 -9.41 -19.09
C GLY A 180 -21.71 -10.70 -19.73
N ILE A 181 -21.37 -11.66 -18.91
CA ILE A 181 -20.94 -12.98 -19.33
C ILE A 181 -21.31 -14.00 -18.26
N THR A 182 -21.84 -15.14 -18.68
CA THR A 182 -22.09 -16.26 -17.78
C THR A 182 -20.86 -17.12 -17.69
N LEU A 183 -20.30 -17.22 -16.48
CA LEU A 183 -19.12 -18.04 -16.21
C LEU A 183 -19.53 -19.48 -15.87
N PRO A 184 -18.89 -20.51 -16.47
CA PRO A 184 -19.21 -21.90 -16.20
C PRO A 184 -18.80 -22.35 -14.78
N GLN A 185 -19.58 -23.21 -14.17
CA GLN A 185 -19.34 -23.72 -12.81
C GLN A 185 -18.11 -24.62 -12.67
N SER A 186 -17.46 -24.95 -13.77
CA SER A 186 -16.20 -25.72 -13.83
C SER A 186 -14.94 -24.87 -13.64
N LEU A 187 -15.04 -23.53 -13.70
CA LEU A 187 -13.89 -22.63 -13.49
C LEU A 187 -13.39 -22.71 -12.05
N THR A 188 -12.07 -22.79 -11.89
CA THR A 188 -11.44 -22.84 -10.55
C THR A 188 -10.68 -21.57 -10.18
N LYS A 189 -10.39 -20.72 -11.15
CA LYS A 189 -9.71 -19.45 -11.00
C LYS A 189 -10.13 -18.46 -12.09
N LEU A 190 -10.00 -17.17 -11.80
CA LEU A 190 -9.95 -16.11 -12.79
C LEU A 190 -8.51 -15.65 -12.90
N GLU A 191 -7.97 -15.67 -14.12
CA GLU A 191 -6.59 -15.30 -14.40
C GLU A 191 -6.37 -13.78 -14.36
N TYR A 192 -5.11 -13.34 -14.38
CA TYR A 192 -4.80 -11.91 -14.38
C TYR A 192 -5.35 -11.24 -15.66
N ASN A 193 -5.87 -10.02 -15.49
CA ASN A 193 -6.42 -9.17 -16.55
C ASN A 193 -7.54 -9.81 -17.38
N VAL A 194 -8.20 -10.88 -16.89
CA VAL A 194 -9.16 -11.64 -17.71
C VAL A 194 -10.29 -10.79 -18.25
N PHE A 195 -10.75 -9.76 -17.51
CA PHE A 195 -11.75 -8.76 -17.91
C PHE A 195 -11.21 -7.32 -17.78
N HIS A 196 -9.90 -7.13 -17.81
CA HIS A 196 -9.31 -5.80 -17.75
C HIS A 196 -9.90 -4.91 -18.86
N SER A 197 -10.25 -3.66 -18.53
CA SER A 197 -10.83 -2.70 -19.48
C SER A 197 -12.14 -3.15 -20.17
N CYS A 198 -12.91 -4.06 -19.57
CA CYS A 198 -14.29 -4.34 -19.96
C CYS A 198 -15.21 -3.22 -19.43
N VAL A 199 -15.07 -2.01 -19.97
CA VAL A 199 -15.68 -0.79 -19.42
C VAL A 199 -17.20 -0.79 -19.39
N ALA A 200 -17.87 -1.64 -20.21
CA ALA A 200 -19.32 -1.80 -20.24
C ALA A 200 -19.84 -2.95 -19.38
N LEU A 201 -18.97 -3.73 -18.70
CA LEU A 201 -19.39 -4.86 -17.86
C LEU A 201 -20.13 -4.32 -16.63
N GLU A 202 -21.43 -4.65 -16.51
CA GLU A 202 -22.31 -4.09 -15.47
C GLU A 202 -22.39 -4.98 -14.23
N GLU A 203 -22.39 -6.29 -14.43
CA GLU A 203 -22.47 -7.27 -13.35
C GLU A 203 -21.77 -8.58 -13.71
N ILE A 204 -21.32 -9.30 -12.68
CA ILE A 204 -20.76 -10.63 -12.86
C ILE A 204 -21.04 -11.51 -11.64
N ASP A 205 -21.41 -12.76 -11.90
CA ASP A 205 -21.56 -13.80 -10.91
C ASP A 205 -20.37 -14.75 -11.00
N ILE A 206 -19.49 -14.72 -9.97
CA ILE A 206 -18.29 -15.57 -9.91
C ILE A 206 -18.72 -16.95 -9.38
N PRO A 207 -18.43 -18.05 -10.11
CA PRO A 207 -18.83 -19.41 -9.74
C PRO A 207 -18.30 -19.84 -8.36
N GLN A 208 -19.07 -20.69 -7.67
CA GLN A 208 -18.69 -21.21 -6.34
C GLN A 208 -17.45 -22.10 -6.34
N SER A 209 -17.03 -22.58 -7.51
CA SER A 209 -15.80 -23.36 -7.73
C SER A 209 -14.54 -22.52 -7.75
N VAL A 210 -14.64 -21.22 -8.01
CA VAL A 210 -13.49 -20.29 -8.09
C VAL A 210 -12.87 -20.11 -6.72
N ARG A 211 -11.53 -20.24 -6.65
CA ARG A 211 -10.75 -20.10 -5.43
C ARG A 211 -9.82 -18.88 -5.45
N SER A 212 -9.53 -18.33 -6.62
CA SER A 212 -8.68 -17.14 -6.72
C SER A 212 -9.10 -16.23 -7.86
N ILE A 213 -8.92 -14.93 -7.64
CA ILE A 213 -9.09 -13.86 -8.63
C ILE A 213 -7.70 -13.26 -8.86
N GLY A 214 -7.25 -13.27 -10.11
CA GLY A 214 -5.94 -12.76 -10.51
C GLY A 214 -5.81 -11.24 -10.41
N GLY A 215 -4.58 -10.74 -10.44
CA GLY A 215 -4.33 -9.30 -10.45
C GLY A 215 -4.93 -8.63 -11.68
N GLY A 216 -5.52 -7.43 -11.50
CA GLY A 216 -6.16 -6.67 -12.56
C GLY A 216 -7.36 -7.36 -13.22
N ALA A 217 -7.89 -8.45 -12.65
CA ALA A 217 -8.93 -9.27 -13.31
C ALA A 217 -10.15 -8.46 -13.77
N PHE A 218 -10.53 -7.42 -13.03
CA PHE A 218 -11.62 -6.47 -13.36
C PHE A 218 -11.13 -5.02 -13.36
N GLN A 219 -9.82 -4.79 -13.47
CA GLN A 219 -9.27 -3.44 -13.51
C GLN A 219 -9.90 -2.63 -14.66
N SER A 220 -10.31 -1.40 -14.37
CA SER A 220 -10.97 -0.50 -15.32
C SER A 220 -12.34 -1.00 -15.86
N CYS A 221 -13.04 -1.84 -15.10
CA CYS A 221 -14.45 -2.16 -15.37
C CYS A 221 -15.35 -1.05 -14.81
N ASN A 222 -15.33 0.14 -15.44
CA ASN A 222 -15.95 1.35 -14.89
C ASN A 222 -17.46 1.25 -14.68
N ALA A 223 -18.19 0.44 -15.46
CA ALA A 223 -19.63 0.23 -15.31
C ALA A 223 -20.00 -0.85 -14.29
N LEU A 224 -19.03 -1.59 -13.73
CA LEU A 224 -19.28 -2.72 -12.86
C LEU A 224 -19.92 -2.27 -11.53
N ARG A 225 -21.19 -2.62 -11.35
CA ARG A 225 -22.00 -2.23 -10.17
C ARG A 225 -22.12 -3.33 -9.14
N ARG A 226 -22.14 -4.57 -9.59
CA ARG A 226 -22.38 -5.75 -8.77
C ARG A 226 -21.43 -6.89 -9.13
N VAL A 227 -20.80 -7.42 -8.09
CA VAL A 227 -20.02 -8.66 -8.17
C VAL A 227 -20.59 -9.63 -7.15
N GLN A 228 -21.12 -10.77 -7.63
CA GLN A 228 -21.48 -11.86 -6.74
C GLN A 228 -20.27 -12.73 -6.51
N MET A 229 -19.71 -12.65 -5.32
CA MET A 229 -18.56 -13.45 -4.92
C MET A 229 -18.96 -14.89 -4.56
N PRO A 230 -18.07 -15.88 -4.72
CA PRO A 230 -18.27 -17.22 -4.16
C PRO A 230 -18.22 -17.15 -2.63
N ASN A 231 -18.73 -18.18 -1.96
CA ASN A 231 -18.74 -18.22 -0.48
C ASN A 231 -17.33 -18.30 0.14
N ARG A 232 -16.34 -18.70 -0.63
CA ARG A 232 -14.94 -18.81 -0.20
C ARG A 232 -13.97 -18.51 -1.34
N LEU A 233 -13.01 -17.65 -1.04
CA LEU A 233 -11.82 -17.40 -1.87
C LEU A 233 -10.56 -17.58 -1.03
N ASP A 234 -9.48 -18.00 -1.67
CA ASP A 234 -8.16 -18.07 -1.05
C ASP A 234 -7.35 -16.77 -1.29
N ALA A 235 -7.57 -16.09 -2.44
CA ALA A 235 -6.87 -14.86 -2.80
C ALA A 235 -7.65 -13.98 -3.77
N ILE A 236 -7.42 -12.66 -3.63
CA ILE A 236 -7.75 -11.61 -4.60
C ILE A 236 -6.45 -10.89 -4.91
N GLY A 237 -6.05 -10.88 -6.18
CA GLY A 237 -4.79 -10.30 -6.62
C GLY A 237 -4.76 -8.77 -6.60
N PRO A 238 -3.58 -8.16 -6.75
CA PRO A 238 -3.41 -6.71 -6.75
C PRO A 238 -4.21 -6.05 -7.88
N ALA A 239 -4.72 -4.84 -7.61
CA ALA A 239 -5.51 -4.04 -8.56
C ALA A 239 -6.73 -4.78 -9.16
N ALA A 240 -7.21 -5.87 -8.52
CA ALA A 240 -8.25 -6.73 -9.13
C ALA A 240 -9.55 -5.99 -9.45
N PHE A 241 -9.89 -4.94 -8.72
CA PHE A 241 -11.06 -4.07 -8.92
C PHE A 241 -10.68 -2.59 -9.02
N GLU A 242 -9.41 -2.28 -9.32
CA GLU A 242 -8.96 -0.90 -9.48
C GLU A 242 -9.75 -0.22 -10.63
N PHE A 243 -10.16 1.05 -10.43
CA PHE A 243 -11.00 1.81 -11.35
C PHE A 243 -12.39 1.18 -11.65
N CYS A 244 -12.93 0.35 -10.74
CA CYS A 244 -14.34 -0.06 -10.79
C CYS A 244 -15.22 1.07 -10.23
N GLY A 245 -15.27 2.21 -10.93
CA GLY A 245 -15.87 3.44 -10.41
C GLY A 245 -17.34 3.32 -10.03
N SER A 246 -18.11 2.42 -10.67
CA SER A 246 -19.54 2.21 -10.37
C SER A 246 -19.82 1.16 -9.30
N LEU A 247 -18.81 0.46 -8.76
CA LEU A 247 -18.99 -0.59 -7.76
C LEU A 247 -19.52 0.00 -6.45
N GLN A 248 -20.70 -0.46 -6.01
CA GLN A 248 -21.38 0.12 -4.85
C GLN A 248 -21.11 -0.61 -3.54
N GLN A 249 -21.01 -1.93 -3.60
CA GLN A 249 -20.76 -2.77 -2.44
C GLN A 249 -20.04 -4.05 -2.82
N ILE A 250 -19.26 -4.55 -1.88
CA ILE A 250 -18.58 -5.83 -2.06
C ILE A 250 -18.45 -6.56 -0.73
N VAL A 251 -18.67 -7.87 -0.77
CA VAL A 251 -18.41 -8.79 0.35
C VAL A 251 -17.18 -9.61 -0.02
N VAL A 252 -16.08 -9.39 0.68
CA VAL A 252 -14.86 -10.19 0.53
C VAL A 252 -15.07 -11.51 1.27
N PRO A 253 -14.98 -12.67 0.60
CA PRO A 253 -15.28 -13.96 1.21
C PRO A 253 -14.29 -14.40 2.28
N GLU A 254 -14.73 -15.28 3.17
CA GLU A 254 -13.83 -15.97 4.10
C GLU A 254 -12.77 -16.79 3.36
N GLY A 255 -11.57 -16.88 3.95
CA GLY A 255 -10.39 -17.50 3.34
C GLY A 255 -9.39 -16.48 2.81
N VAL A 256 -9.84 -15.29 2.36
CA VAL A 256 -8.95 -14.21 1.93
C VAL A 256 -8.16 -13.70 3.15
N LYS A 257 -6.83 -13.70 3.03
CA LYS A 257 -5.90 -13.27 4.09
C LYS A 257 -5.33 -11.89 3.86
N ALA A 258 -5.32 -11.42 2.62
CA ALA A 258 -4.81 -10.10 2.25
C ALA A 258 -5.76 -9.41 1.26
N ILE A 259 -6.01 -8.14 1.49
CA ILE A 259 -6.39 -7.24 0.41
C ILE A 259 -5.08 -6.70 -0.15
N GLU A 260 -4.79 -7.05 -1.39
CA GLU A 260 -3.53 -6.69 -2.03
C GLU A 260 -3.49 -5.19 -2.40
N ARG A 261 -2.32 -4.71 -2.83
CA ARG A 261 -2.16 -3.31 -3.23
C ARG A 261 -3.17 -2.92 -4.32
N GLU A 262 -3.72 -1.71 -4.21
CA GLU A 262 -4.59 -1.08 -5.21
C GLU A 262 -5.89 -1.87 -5.52
N THR A 263 -6.26 -2.88 -4.71
CA THR A 263 -7.37 -3.81 -5.02
C THR A 263 -8.69 -3.07 -5.31
N PHE A 264 -9.03 -2.02 -4.53
CA PHE A 264 -10.25 -1.22 -4.70
C PHE A 264 -9.94 0.27 -4.95
N ARG A 265 -8.73 0.58 -5.39
CA ARG A 265 -8.34 1.95 -5.69
C ARG A 265 -9.25 2.56 -6.75
N TYR A 266 -9.66 3.82 -6.57
CA TYR A 266 -10.62 4.52 -7.46
C TYR A 266 -11.98 3.81 -7.63
N CYS A 267 -12.43 3.06 -6.62
CA CYS A 267 -13.82 2.63 -6.52
C CYS A 267 -14.68 3.76 -5.94
N GLU A 268 -14.88 4.82 -6.70
CA GLU A 268 -15.45 6.10 -6.25
C GLU A 268 -16.86 5.97 -5.64
N TYR A 269 -17.68 5.05 -6.15
CA TYR A 269 -19.05 4.82 -5.69
C TYR A 269 -19.17 3.73 -4.62
N LEU A 270 -18.07 3.17 -4.15
CA LEU A 270 -18.06 2.12 -3.13
C LEU A 270 -18.52 2.68 -1.79
N THR A 271 -19.69 2.23 -1.32
CA THR A 271 -20.32 2.68 -0.06
C THR A 271 -20.15 1.69 1.08
N SER A 272 -19.95 0.42 0.77
CA SER A 272 -19.87 -0.66 1.76
C SER A 272 -18.89 -1.75 1.34
N VAL A 273 -18.02 -2.11 2.26
CA VAL A 273 -17.10 -3.25 2.13
C VAL A 273 -17.23 -4.11 3.39
N THR A 274 -17.52 -5.39 3.19
CA THR A 274 -17.46 -6.37 4.28
C THR A 274 -16.15 -7.15 4.15
N LEU A 275 -15.28 -7.03 5.17
CA LEU A 275 -13.99 -7.72 5.23
C LEU A 275 -14.12 -9.03 6.03
N PRO A 276 -13.45 -10.13 5.63
CA PRO A 276 -13.53 -11.41 6.29
C PRO A 276 -12.76 -11.43 7.63
N SER A 277 -13.18 -12.29 8.54
CA SER A 277 -12.50 -12.50 9.82
C SER A 277 -11.08 -13.07 9.68
N THR A 278 -10.80 -13.71 8.53
CA THR A 278 -9.50 -14.31 8.19
C THR A 278 -8.44 -13.29 7.74
N LEU A 279 -8.82 -12.01 7.56
CA LEU A 279 -7.94 -10.98 7.00
C LEU A 279 -6.78 -10.66 7.95
N GLN A 280 -5.56 -10.56 7.40
CA GLN A 280 -4.31 -10.30 8.13
C GLN A 280 -3.61 -9.01 7.69
N SER A 281 -3.81 -8.60 6.42
CA SER A 281 -3.18 -7.38 5.87
C SER A 281 -4.07 -6.67 4.86
N ILE A 282 -3.86 -5.35 4.77
CA ILE A 282 -4.47 -4.49 3.74
C ILE A 282 -3.32 -3.71 3.08
N GLY A 283 -3.12 -3.95 1.80
CA GLY A 283 -2.01 -3.42 1.01
C GLY A 283 -2.08 -1.93 0.72
N SER A 284 -0.99 -1.40 0.18
CA SER A 284 -0.87 0.02 -0.16
C SER A 284 -1.95 0.44 -1.18
N ARG A 285 -2.55 1.62 -0.95
CA ARG A 285 -3.59 2.21 -1.81
C ARG A 285 -4.83 1.33 -1.99
N ALA A 286 -5.09 0.38 -1.08
CA ALA A 286 -6.17 -0.59 -1.27
C ALA A 286 -7.56 0.05 -1.37
N PHE A 287 -7.79 1.16 -0.66
CA PHE A 287 -9.04 1.95 -0.67
C PHE A 287 -8.78 3.45 -0.97
N ASP A 288 -7.65 3.75 -1.62
CA ASP A 288 -7.30 5.10 -2.08
C ASP A 288 -8.37 5.60 -3.06
N SER A 289 -8.85 6.84 -2.88
CA SER A 289 -9.88 7.49 -3.70
C SER A 289 -11.24 6.77 -3.70
N CYS A 290 -11.58 6.08 -2.59
CA CYS A 290 -12.92 5.54 -2.36
C CYS A 290 -13.84 6.61 -1.73
N HIS A 291 -14.22 7.64 -2.49
CA HIS A 291 -14.86 8.86 -1.98
C HIS A 291 -16.20 8.65 -1.25
N ARG A 292 -16.93 7.56 -1.56
CA ARG A 292 -18.22 7.26 -0.92
C ARG A 292 -18.14 6.23 0.20
N LEU A 293 -16.97 5.71 0.53
CA LEU A 293 -16.77 4.76 1.63
C LEU A 293 -16.76 5.50 2.96
N LYS A 294 -17.95 5.64 3.58
CA LYS A 294 -18.11 6.40 4.84
C LYS A 294 -17.65 5.63 6.08
N THR A 295 -17.79 4.32 6.04
CA THR A 295 -17.47 3.45 7.17
C THR A 295 -16.81 2.18 6.68
N ILE A 296 -15.82 1.71 7.41
CA ILE A 296 -15.21 0.41 7.22
C ILE A 296 -14.84 -0.18 8.57
N THR A 297 -15.14 -1.46 8.76
CA THR A 297 -14.72 -2.20 9.95
C THR A 297 -13.52 -3.06 9.59
N ILE A 298 -12.37 -2.75 10.18
CA ILE A 298 -11.14 -3.52 10.01
C ILE A 298 -11.14 -4.66 11.04
N PRO A 299 -11.07 -5.93 10.62
CA PRO A 299 -11.03 -7.06 11.54
C PRO A 299 -9.82 -7.03 12.47
N ASN A 300 -9.98 -7.50 13.70
CA ASN A 300 -8.88 -7.56 14.69
C ASN A 300 -7.73 -8.51 14.31
N GLY A 301 -7.86 -9.30 13.24
CA GLY A 301 -6.79 -10.11 12.68
C GLY A 301 -5.75 -9.32 11.88
N VAL A 302 -6.10 -8.10 11.44
CA VAL A 302 -5.25 -7.27 10.59
C VAL A 302 -4.08 -6.70 11.39
N ARG A 303 -2.87 -7.03 10.98
CA ARG A 303 -1.61 -6.62 11.62
C ARG A 303 -0.82 -5.61 10.80
N GLU A 304 -1.11 -5.55 9.50
CA GLU A 304 -0.38 -4.71 8.54
C GLU A 304 -1.35 -3.89 7.70
N LEU A 305 -1.07 -2.61 7.60
CA LEU A 305 -1.67 -1.68 6.66
C LEU A 305 -0.57 -1.17 5.73
N GLY A 306 -0.91 -0.91 4.48
CA GLY A 306 0.00 -0.29 3.51
C GLY A 306 -0.10 1.23 3.52
N GLU A 307 0.89 1.89 2.91
CA GLU A 307 0.87 3.33 2.68
C GLU A 307 -0.33 3.75 1.82
N TYR A 308 -0.87 4.94 2.08
CA TYR A 308 -2.03 5.49 1.35
C TYR A 308 -3.27 4.60 1.40
N VAL A 309 -3.40 3.69 2.38
CA VAL A 309 -4.44 2.65 2.37
C VAL A 309 -5.86 3.19 2.28
N PHE A 310 -6.15 4.35 2.90
CA PHE A 310 -7.42 5.07 2.84
C PHE A 310 -7.26 6.52 2.36
N ALA A 311 -6.15 6.85 1.70
CA ALA A 311 -5.93 8.21 1.22
C ALA A 311 -7.08 8.65 0.30
N ASP A 312 -7.46 9.93 0.40
CA ASP A 312 -8.54 10.53 -0.40
C ASP A 312 -9.87 9.75 -0.35
N SER A 313 -10.12 9.04 0.77
CA SER A 313 -11.35 8.28 0.98
C SER A 313 -12.40 9.08 1.73
N GLY A 314 -13.68 8.67 1.58
CA GLY A 314 -14.80 9.29 2.28
C GLY A 314 -14.99 8.81 3.72
N VAL A 315 -14.02 8.13 4.32
CA VAL A 315 -14.14 7.56 5.67
C VAL A 315 -14.35 8.66 6.72
N GLN A 316 -15.42 8.55 7.51
CA GLN A 316 -15.79 9.55 8.53
C GLN A 316 -15.23 9.24 9.91
N LYS A 317 -15.16 7.96 10.25
CA LYS A 317 -14.62 7.46 11.51
C LYS A 317 -13.83 6.20 11.25
N LEU A 318 -12.67 6.08 11.87
CA LEU A 318 -11.85 4.89 11.78
C LEU A 318 -11.44 4.41 13.17
N THR A 319 -11.72 3.14 13.43
CA THR A 319 -11.19 2.41 14.58
C THR A 319 -10.12 1.45 14.07
N LEU A 320 -8.88 1.70 14.46
CA LEU A 320 -7.77 0.82 14.13
C LEU A 320 -7.88 -0.49 14.94
N PRO A 321 -7.57 -1.64 14.34
CA PRO A 321 -7.69 -2.93 15.03
C PRO A 321 -6.65 -3.06 16.15
N SER A 322 -7.01 -3.80 17.20
CA SER A 322 -6.15 -4.01 18.38
C SER A 322 -4.90 -4.87 18.12
N SER A 323 -4.77 -5.42 16.92
CA SER A 323 -3.59 -6.17 16.45
C SER A 323 -2.59 -5.30 15.68
N LEU A 324 -2.98 -4.07 15.30
CA LEU A 324 -2.12 -3.19 14.51
C LEU A 324 -1.02 -2.58 15.39
N VAL A 325 0.23 -2.65 14.91
CA VAL A 325 1.41 -2.11 15.61
C VAL A 325 1.87 -0.77 15.02
N ARG A 326 1.71 -0.61 13.70
CA ARG A 326 2.22 0.54 12.94
C ARG A 326 1.11 1.14 12.06
N LEU A 327 0.97 2.45 12.08
CA LEU A 327 0.19 3.22 11.11
C LEU A 327 1.17 3.80 10.07
N PRO A 328 1.14 3.32 8.82
CA PRO A 328 2.08 3.75 7.79
C PRO A 328 1.89 5.20 7.33
N ALA A 329 2.90 5.72 6.63
CA ALA A 329 2.86 7.04 6.03
C ALA A 329 1.67 7.22 5.09
N PHE A 330 1.07 8.41 5.13
CA PHE A 330 -0.07 8.81 4.29
C PHE A 330 -1.30 7.89 4.38
N SER A 331 -1.38 7.01 5.39
CA SER A 331 -2.47 6.00 5.50
C SER A 331 -3.86 6.61 5.47
N LEU A 332 -4.01 7.80 6.04
CA LEU A 332 -5.24 8.56 6.20
C LEU A 332 -5.06 9.99 5.67
N ALA A 333 -4.24 10.16 4.64
CA ALA A 333 -4.00 11.47 4.04
C ALA A 333 -5.19 11.91 3.17
N CYS A 334 -5.44 13.22 3.13
CA CYS A 334 -6.45 13.84 2.28
C CYS A 334 -7.87 13.25 2.46
N CYS A 335 -8.23 12.78 3.67
CA CYS A 335 -9.57 12.26 3.96
C CYS A 335 -10.52 13.40 4.34
N PRO A 336 -11.35 13.93 3.42
CA PRO A 336 -12.07 15.18 3.62
C PRO A 336 -13.24 15.08 4.62
N GLU A 337 -13.65 13.87 4.97
CA GLU A 337 -14.76 13.63 5.90
C GLU A 337 -14.33 12.95 7.20
N LEU A 338 -13.05 12.65 7.38
CA LEU A 338 -12.53 11.96 8.57
C LEU A 338 -12.58 12.88 9.79
N THR A 339 -13.49 12.61 10.70
CA THR A 339 -13.71 13.44 11.90
C THR A 339 -13.15 12.84 13.19
N GLU A 340 -12.93 11.54 13.24
CA GLU A 340 -12.50 10.84 14.45
C GLU A 340 -11.59 9.66 14.11
N VAL A 341 -10.46 9.57 14.81
CA VAL A 341 -9.51 8.45 14.72
C VAL A 341 -9.32 7.85 16.11
N ASN A 342 -9.51 6.53 16.22
CA ASN A 342 -9.30 5.80 17.46
C ASN A 342 -8.00 4.97 17.36
N ILE A 343 -7.03 5.25 18.25
CA ILE A 343 -5.71 4.62 18.28
C ILE A 343 -5.66 3.62 19.45
N PRO A 344 -5.55 2.31 19.18
CA PRO A 344 -5.52 1.28 20.21
C PRO A 344 -4.17 1.26 20.97
N ALA A 345 -4.11 0.46 22.04
CA ALA A 345 -2.92 0.28 22.83
C ALA A 345 -1.74 -0.34 22.06
N SER A 346 -2.04 -1.11 21.03
CA SER A 346 -1.06 -1.85 20.22
C SER A 346 -0.25 -0.98 19.26
N VAL A 347 -0.79 0.17 18.82
CA VAL A 347 -0.09 1.06 17.88
C VAL A 347 1.01 1.80 18.62
N VAL A 348 2.26 1.47 18.29
CA VAL A 348 3.46 2.08 18.88
C VAL A 348 4.29 2.90 17.89
N MET A 349 3.89 2.89 16.61
CA MET A 349 4.53 3.68 15.56
C MET A 349 3.45 4.31 14.67
N ILE A 350 3.49 5.63 14.54
CA ILE A 350 2.71 6.42 13.58
C ILE A 350 3.73 7.14 12.72
N GLU A 351 3.74 6.82 11.43
CA GLU A 351 4.70 7.41 10.50
C GLU A 351 4.34 8.83 10.08
N GLU A 352 5.30 9.50 9.49
CA GLU A 352 5.14 10.88 9.03
C GLU A 352 4.00 10.99 8.01
N ASN A 353 3.31 12.12 8.06
CA ASN A 353 2.22 12.46 7.12
C ASN A 353 1.04 11.46 7.11
N SER A 354 0.90 10.61 8.14
CA SER A 354 -0.21 9.63 8.21
C SER A 354 -1.60 10.28 8.12
N PHE A 355 -1.74 11.56 8.50
CA PHE A 355 -2.98 12.34 8.52
C PHE A 355 -2.92 13.59 7.64
N ASP A 356 -1.91 13.72 6.78
CA ASP A 356 -1.66 14.93 6.00
C ASP A 356 -2.86 15.31 5.12
N GLY A 357 -3.28 16.59 5.15
CA GLY A 357 -4.44 17.07 4.39
C GLY A 357 -5.80 16.57 4.87
N SER A 358 -5.89 15.86 6.02
CA SER A 358 -7.17 15.40 6.61
C SER A 358 -7.75 16.43 7.57
N ASP A 359 -8.10 17.60 7.03
CA ASP A 359 -8.47 18.80 7.78
C ASP A 359 -9.85 18.72 8.48
N ALA A 360 -10.61 17.66 8.24
CA ALA A 360 -11.89 17.43 8.91
C ALA A 360 -11.75 16.77 10.30
N ILE A 361 -10.56 16.31 10.68
CA ILE A 361 -10.35 15.63 11.97
C ILE A 361 -10.67 16.59 13.12
N LYS A 362 -11.60 16.19 13.97
CA LYS A 362 -12.01 16.96 15.17
C LYS A 362 -11.47 16.35 16.45
N ARG A 363 -11.22 15.04 16.44
CA ARG A 363 -10.86 14.32 17.65
C ARG A 363 -9.98 13.10 17.37
N PHE A 364 -8.92 13.01 18.16
CA PHE A 364 -8.18 11.76 18.36
C PHE A 364 -8.62 11.14 19.68
N THR A 365 -8.77 9.81 19.70
CA THR A 365 -8.92 9.04 20.94
C THR A 365 -7.79 8.01 20.98
N VAL A 366 -7.14 7.92 22.14
CA VAL A 366 -6.02 7.00 22.36
C VAL A 366 -6.32 6.14 23.56
N SER A 367 -6.12 4.84 23.44
CA SER A 367 -6.29 3.92 24.58
C SER A 367 -5.43 4.37 25.77
N ALA A 368 -6.01 4.34 26.97
CA ALA A 368 -5.27 4.67 28.20
C ALA A 368 -4.05 3.78 28.43
N PHE A 369 -4.05 2.57 27.84
CA PHE A 369 -2.95 1.60 27.91
C PHE A 369 -1.94 1.73 26.76
N ASN A 370 -2.08 2.72 25.86
CA ASN A 370 -1.08 2.93 24.81
C ASN A 370 0.23 3.39 25.45
N PRO A 371 1.36 2.69 25.19
CA PRO A 371 2.63 3.01 25.84
C PRO A 371 3.32 4.25 25.25
N VAL A 372 3.00 4.64 24.01
CA VAL A 372 3.74 5.68 23.26
C VAL A 372 2.90 6.95 23.10
N TYR A 373 1.61 6.84 22.79
CA TYR A 373 0.77 7.97 22.41
C TYR A 373 -0.24 8.33 23.49
N CYS A 374 -0.65 9.60 23.49
CA CYS A 374 -1.71 10.16 24.32
C CYS A 374 -2.33 11.36 23.60
N VAL A 375 -3.42 11.88 24.15
CA VAL A 375 -4.03 13.14 23.67
C VAL A 375 -3.73 14.22 24.72
N ILE A 376 -3.13 15.33 24.28
CA ILE A 376 -2.84 16.50 25.11
C ILE A 376 -3.52 17.70 24.46
N ASN A 377 -4.46 18.33 25.15
CA ASN A 377 -5.24 19.49 24.67
C ASN A 377 -5.87 19.27 23.28
N GLY A 378 -6.33 18.04 23.01
CA GLY A 378 -6.94 17.67 21.72
C GLY A 378 -5.96 17.23 20.64
N ALA A 379 -4.68 17.50 20.77
CA ALA A 379 -3.64 17.04 19.85
C ALA A 379 -3.21 15.60 20.16
N LEU A 380 -2.92 14.84 19.13
CA LEU A 380 -2.25 13.54 19.23
C LEU A 380 -0.76 13.78 19.47
N CYS A 381 -0.24 13.27 20.58
CA CYS A 381 1.16 13.45 21.00
C CYS A 381 1.77 12.13 21.42
N THR A 382 3.09 12.06 21.38
CA THR A 382 3.81 11.05 22.16
C THR A 382 3.70 11.37 23.65
N ARG A 383 3.88 10.37 24.53
CA ARG A 383 3.93 10.60 25.99
C ARG A 383 5.11 11.48 26.43
N THR A 384 6.11 11.65 25.55
CA THR A 384 7.24 12.57 25.77
C THR A 384 6.92 14.01 25.32
N GLY A 385 5.71 14.26 24.80
CA GLY A 385 5.22 15.59 24.43
C GLY A 385 5.49 16.00 22.96
N GLN A 386 6.05 15.12 22.15
CA GLN A 386 6.18 15.39 20.70
C GLN A 386 4.78 15.36 20.06
N VAL A 387 4.44 16.39 19.30
CA VAL A 387 3.19 16.48 18.55
C VAL A 387 3.28 15.63 17.28
N ILE A 388 2.26 14.79 17.07
CA ILE A 388 2.09 13.96 15.87
C ILE A 388 1.06 14.57 14.92
N ALA A 389 -0.09 14.98 15.45
CA ALA A 389 -1.14 15.64 14.67
C ALA A 389 -2.00 16.54 15.54
N VAL A 390 -2.44 17.67 14.97
CA VAL A 390 -3.31 18.65 15.62
C VAL A 390 -4.59 18.78 14.80
N PRO A 391 -5.78 18.56 15.41
CA PRO A 391 -7.03 18.85 14.72
C PRO A 391 -7.11 20.34 14.35
N PRO A 392 -7.58 20.71 13.15
CA PRO A 392 -7.79 22.09 12.76
C PRO A 392 -8.67 22.86 13.77
N GLY A 393 -8.27 24.09 14.06
CA GLY A 393 -8.94 24.89 15.10
C GLY A 393 -8.45 24.65 16.54
N ASN A 394 -7.64 23.60 16.76
CA ASN A 394 -6.89 23.39 18.00
C ASN A 394 -5.43 23.83 17.86
N GLU A 395 -5.06 24.37 16.72
CA GLU A 395 -3.75 24.97 16.51
C GLU A 395 -3.56 26.12 17.47
N PRO A 396 -2.40 26.24 18.12
CA PRO A 396 -2.12 27.40 18.95
C PRO A 396 -2.24 28.66 18.07
N PRO A 397 -2.86 29.74 18.56
CA PRO A 397 -3.00 30.96 17.81
C PRO A 397 -1.60 31.55 17.51
N GLY A 398 -1.09 31.30 16.31
CA GLY A 398 0.24 31.72 15.87
C GLY A 398 1.37 31.11 16.72
N ASP A 399 2.59 31.57 16.54
CA ASP A 399 3.84 31.12 17.20
C ASP A 399 3.89 31.31 18.74
N LYS A 400 2.74 31.27 19.44
CA LYS A 400 2.64 31.65 20.85
C LYS A 400 2.02 30.54 21.71
N PHE A 401 2.67 30.30 22.84
CA PHE A 401 2.07 29.48 23.88
C PHE A 401 0.90 30.23 24.57
N ILE A 402 -0.22 29.55 24.79
CA ILE A 402 -1.42 30.17 25.40
C ILE A 402 -1.19 30.64 26.84
N ASP A 403 -0.20 30.11 27.53
CA ASP A 403 0.19 30.43 28.90
C ASP A 403 1.38 31.42 28.98
N VAL A 404 1.73 32.06 27.82
CA VAL A 404 2.75 33.10 27.72
C VAL A 404 2.10 34.41 27.21
N PRO A 405 1.49 35.23 28.10
CA PRO A 405 0.92 36.50 27.70
C PRO A 405 1.99 37.44 27.10
N ASP A 406 1.67 38.18 26.06
CA ASP A 406 2.58 39.15 25.40
C ASP A 406 3.16 40.17 26.37
N THR A 407 2.42 40.47 27.44
CA THR A 407 2.83 41.45 28.48
C THR A 407 3.75 40.81 29.55
N ALA A 408 3.98 39.53 29.50
CA ALA A 408 4.85 38.87 30.47
C ALA A 408 6.31 39.24 30.26
N TYR A 409 7.06 39.46 31.36
CA TYR A 409 8.49 39.85 31.32
C TYR A 409 9.37 38.81 30.60
N TYR A 410 8.87 37.62 30.43
CA TYR A 410 9.56 36.50 29.80
C TYR A 410 9.08 36.23 28.36
N ALA A 411 8.08 36.95 27.83
CA ALA A 411 7.49 36.65 26.53
C ALA A 411 8.54 36.63 25.40
N ASP A 412 9.34 37.67 25.25
CA ASP A 412 10.41 37.71 24.25
C ASP A 412 11.48 36.64 24.45
N SER A 413 11.78 36.31 25.70
CA SER A 413 12.75 35.27 26.04
C SER A 413 12.25 33.87 25.66
N VAL A 414 10.96 33.61 25.84
CA VAL A 414 10.32 32.35 25.44
C VAL A 414 10.28 32.27 23.93
N LYS A 415 9.84 33.32 23.24
CA LYS A 415 9.85 33.38 21.77
C LYS A 415 11.24 33.10 21.20
N TRP A 416 12.26 33.78 21.71
CA TRP A 416 13.66 33.57 21.31
C TRP A 416 14.11 32.12 21.52
N ALA A 417 13.73 31.51 22.65
CA ALA A 417 14.11 30.14 22.97
C ALA A 417 13.44 29.11 22.05
N VAL A 418 12.21 29.38 21.60
CA VAL A 418 11.50 28.57 20.60
C VAL A 418 12.13 28.74 19.22
N ASP A 419 12.31 29.98 18.76
CA ASP A 419 12.90 30.30 17.45
C ASP A 419 14.28 29.66 17.25
N ARG A 420 15.02 29.45 18.37
CA ARG A 420 16.34 28.80 18.40
C ARG A 420 16.31 27.31 18.69
N GLY A 421 15.14 26.71 18.82
CA GLY A 421 15.00 25.28 19.12
C GLY A 421 15.50 24.88 20.52
N ILE A 422 15.69 25.85 21.44
CA ILE A 422 16.13 25.59 22.83
C ILE A 422 15.03 24.86 23.60
N THR A 423 13.76 25.23 23.35
CA THR A 423 12.60 24.60 23.96
C THR A 423 11.41 24.56 23.01
N ASN A 424 10.62 23.50 23.06
CA ASN A 424 9.34 23.37 22.35
C ASN A 424 8.15 23.47 23.33
N GLY A 425 8.36 23.99 24.54
CA GLY A 425 7.34 24.03 25.57
C GLY A 425 7.30 22.76 26.43
N THR A 426 6.22 22.62 27.19
CA THR A 426 5.87 21.42 27.97
C THR A 426 4.75 20.63 27.32
N SER A 427 4.01 21.28 26.41
CA SER A 427 3.06 20.68 25.47
C SER A 427 3.07 21.52 24.19
N TYR A 428 2.28 21.11 23.18
CA TYR A 428 2.24 21.80 21.89
C TYR A 428 1.82 23.29 21.99
N ASN A 429 1.06 23.67 23.01
CA ASN A 429 0.57 25.04 23.18
C ASN A 429 0.84 25.65 24.55
N THR A 430 1.64 24.98 25.41
CA THR A 430 2.02 25.51 26.73
C THR A 430 3.53 25.50 26.93
N PHE A 431 4.02 26.55 27.51
CA PHE A 431 5.41 26.69 27.94
C PHE A 431 5.60 26.29 29.40
N SER A 432 4.54 26.42 30.21
CA SER A 432 4.52 26.23 31.68
C SER A 432 5.53 27.17 32.39
N PRO A 433 5.35 28.49 32.26
CA PRO A 433 6.34 29.48 32.73
C PRO A 433 6.63 29.41 34.24
N SER A 434 5.62 29.06 35.04
CA SER A 434 5.69 28.97 36.49
C SER A 434 6.21 27.62 37.02
N MET A 435 6.33 26.62 36.14
CA MET A 435 6.83 25.30 36.51
C MET A 435 8.31 25.39 36.92
N GLU A 436 8.68 24.75 38.01
CA GLU A 436 10.08 24.64 38.46
C GLU A 436 10.89 23.86 37.38
N CYS A 437 12.08 24.39 37.07
CA CYS A 437 12.96 23.77 36.10
C CYS A 437 13.85 22.72 36.75
N SER A 438 13.90 21.52 36.14
CA SER A 438 14.83 20.50 36.62
C SER A 438 16.28 20.77 36.17
N ARG A 439 17.23 20.13 36.83
CA ARG A 439 18.65 20.20 36.45
C ARG A 439 18.88 19.63 35.05
N ALA A 440 18.19 18.57 34.70
CA ALA A 440 18.24 18.00 33.34
C ALA A 440 17.71 18.99 32.28
N GLN A 441 16.61 19.65 32.56
CA GLN A 441 16.07 20.67 31.67
C GLN A 441 17.04 21.86 31.51
N LEU A 442 17.65 22.32 32.56
CA LEU A 442 18.61 23.45 32.48
C LEU A 442 19.81 23.10 31.60
N VAL A 443 20.46 21.94 31.82
CA VAL A 443 21.64 21.59 31.00
C VAL A 443 21.24 21.34 29.55
N THR A 444 20.06 20.79 29.29
CA THR A 444 19.54 20.62 27.94
C THR A 444 19.30 21.98 27.24
N PHE A 445 18.74 22.97 27.94
CA PHE A 445 18.59 24.33 27.41
C PHE A 445 19.95 24.98 27.12
N LEU A 446 20.94 24.83 28.00
CA LEU A 446 22.30 25.33 27.79
C LEU A 446 22.97 24.69 26.58
N TRP A 447 22.89 23.37 26.47
CA TRP A 447 23.46 22.60 25.37
C TRP A 447 22.85 22.97 24.01
N ARG A 448 21.51 23.11 23.97
CA ARG A 448 20.81 23.58 22.78
C ARG A 448 21.15 25.01 22.43
N ALA A 449 21.23 25.90 23.40
CA ALA A 449 21.66 27.28 23.19
C ALA A 449 23.08 27.37 22.63
N ALA A 450 23.95 26.42 22.99
CA ALA A 450 25.29 26.30 22.43
C ALA A 450 25.35 25.65 21.03
N GLY A 451 24.20 25.24 20.44
CA GLY A 451 24.12 24.62 19.12
C GLY A 451 24.34 23.09 19.13
N CYS A 452 24.00 22.44 20.23
CA CYS A 452 24.12 20.99 20.40
C CYS A 452 25.53 20.43 20.10
N PRO A 453 26.59 20.98 20.70
CA PRO A 453 27.96 20.52 20.43
C PRO A 453 28.13 19.06 20.86
N GLY A 454 28.92 18.31 20.10
CA GLY A 454 29.31 16.95 20.46
C GLY A 454 30.17 16.89 21.75
N HIS A 455 30.35 15.69 22.29
CA HIS A 455 31.19 15.40 23.43
C HIS A 455 32.09 14.17 23.15
N THR A 456 33.20 14.05 23.86
CA THR A 456 34.14 12.92 23.74
C THR A 456 33.92 11.83 24.79
N ILE A 457 33.12 12.13 25.81
CA ILE A 457 32.81 11.18 26.90
C ILE A 457 31.89 10.08 26.31
N THR A 458 32.33 8.83 26.38
CA THR A 458 31.63 7.68 25.81
C THR A 458 30.62 7.01 26.76
N ALA A 459 30.71 7.30 28.07
CA ALA A 459 29.82 6.76 29.09
C ALA A 459 29.56 7.77 30.19
N SER A 460 28.34 7.85 30.70
CA SER A 460 27.99 8.76 31.77
C SER A 460 28.69 8.40 33.09
N PRO A 461 29.24 9.40 33.79
CA PRO A 461 29.77 9.18 35.13
C PRO A 461 28.69 9.08 36.22
N PHE A 462 27.39 9.22 35.84
CA PHE A 462 26.28 9.27 36.79
C PHE A 462 25.37 8.05 36.68
N THR A 463 24.96 7.51 37.80
CA THR A 463 24.09 6.32 37.87
C THR A 463 22.62 6.61 37.52
N ASP A 464 22.21 7.86 37.57
CA ASP A 464 20.88 8.34 37.21
C ASP A 464 20.80 8.92 35.78
N VAL A 465 21.87 8.79 34.96
CA VAL A 465 21.96 9.17 33.56
C VAL A 465 22.70 8.07 32.81
N THR A 466 22.12 6.88 32.72
CA THR A 466 22.76 5.70 32.08
C THR A 466 22.15 5.33 30.74
N ASP A 467 20.95 5.75 30.48
CA ASP A 467 20.22 5.47 29.24
C ASP A 467 20.57 6.52 28.17
N PRO A 468 21.23 6.14 27.05
CA PRO A 468 21.55 7.06 25.97
C PRO A 468 20.33 7.69 25.30
N GLU A 469 19.16 7.07 25.42
CA GLU A 469 17.89 7.57 24.83
C GLU A 469 17.19 8.63 25.72
N ILE A 470 17.68 8.87 26.92
CA ILE A 470 17.09 9.93 27.77
C ILE A 470 17.39 11.32 27.17
N PHE A 471 16.38 12.19 27.10
CA PHE A 471 16.43 13.50 26.43
C PHE A 471 17.61 14.41 26.86
N CYS A 472 18.22 14.18 27.98
CA CYS A 472 19.30 14.99 28.55
C CYS A 472 20.68 14.31 28.49
N TYR A 473 20.80 13.10 27.93
CA TYR A 473 22.05 12.31 27.98
C TYR A 473 23.24 13.08 27.41
N ASP A 474 23.18 13.47 26.14
CA ASP A 474 24.28 14.21 25.49
C ASP A 474 24.52 15.56 26.12
N ALA A 475 23.49 16.26 26.56
CA ALA A 475 23.60 17.54 27.23
C ALA A 475 24.32 17.41 28.57
N VAL A 476 24.08 16.33 29.32
CA VAL A 476 24.79 16.07 30.60
C VAL A 476 26.25 15.72 30.35
N LEU A 477 26.55 14.87 29.37
CA LEU A 477 27.94 14.51 29.03
C LEU A 477 28.73 15.73 28.57
N TRP A 478 28.15 16.55 27.68
CA TRP A 478 28.74 17.81 27.27
C TRP A 478 28.97 18.75 28.44
N ALA A 479 28.02 18.87 29.37
CA ALA A 479 28.15 19.75 30.54
C ALA A 479 29.22 19.27 31.53
N VAL A 480 29.44 17.96 31.65
CA VAL A 480 30.54 17.39 32.43
C VAL A 480 31.89 17.68 31.77
N GLU A 481 32.02 17.41 30.47
CA GLU A 481 33.25 17.63 29.71
C GLU A 481 33.71 19.09 29.75
N ASN A 482 32.74 20.02 29.64
CA ASN A 482 33.02 21.45 29.69
C ASN A 482 33.07 22.04 31.14
N GLY A 483 33.07 21.18 32.18
CA GLY A 483 33.18 21.60 33.55
C GLY A 483 31.99 22.42 34.08
N ILE A 484 30.86 22.41 33.39
CA ILE A 484 29.65 23.15 33.77
C ILE A 484 29.02 22.52 35.01
N THR A 485 29.03 21.19 35.07
CA THR A 485 28.53 20.45 36.23
C THR A 485 29.47 19.34 36.66
N LYS A 486 29.44 18.98 37.99
CA LYS A 486 30.10 17.80 38.55
C LYS A 486 29.10 16.83 39.20
N GLY A 487 27.79 17.06 38.96
CA GLY A 487 26.70 16.34 39.64
C GLY A 487 26.31 16.97 40.97
N LEU A 488 25.35 16.35 41.66
CA LEU A 488 24.99 16.66 43.06
C LEU A 488 25.81 15.88 44.05
N ALA A 489 26.24 14.68 43.68
CA ALA A 489 27.13 13.80 44.43
C ALA A 489 28.07 13.09 43.43
N PRO A 490 29.12 12.38 43.89
CA PRO A 490 30.14 11.81 43.00
C PRO A 490 29.59 10.98 41.82
N ASN A 491 28.48 10.29 41.98
CA ASN A 491 27.88 9.45 40.92
C ASN A 491 26.43 9.79 40.65
N VAL A 492 25.96 10.97 41.06
CA VAL A 492 24.55 11.37 40.90
C VAL A 492 24.47 12.75 40.26
N PHE A 493 23.81 12.82 39.09
CA PHE A 493 23.53 14.09 38.43
C PHE A 493 22.35 14.84 39.06
N GLY A 494 21.30 14.12 39.45
CA GLY A 494 20.07 14.67 40.00
C GLY A 494 19.12 15.12 38.90
N VAL A 495 18.79 14.21 37.95
CA VAL A 495 17.99 14.48 36.73
C VAL A 495 16.73 15.28 37.03
N ASN A 496 15.93 14.82 37.99
CA ASN A 496 14.63 15.39 38.33
C ASN A 496 14.67 16.43 39.46
N ASN A 497 15.85 16.69 40.03
CA ASN A 497 15.97 17.69 41.09
C ASN A 497 15.75 19.10 40.53
N THR A 498 14.94 19.88 41.22
CA THR A 498 14.73 21.30 40.91
C THR A 498 16.03 22.06 41.01
N VAL A 499 16.34 22.90 40.02
CA VAL A 499 17.51 23.76 40.01
C VAL A 499 17.26 25.01 40.86
N THR A 500 18.20 25.31 41.79
CA THR A 500 18.14 26.56 42.53
C THR A 500 18.68 27.75 41.74
N ARG A 501 18.34 28.97 42.12
CA ARG A 501 18.83 30.19 41.47
C ARG A 501 20.36 30.27 41.49
N ALA A 502 21.00 29.89 42.62
CA ALA A 502 22.45 29.81 42.72
C ALA A 502 23.05 28.80 41.72
N GLN A 503 22.44 27.64 41.58
CA GLN A 503 22.90 26.62 40.63
C GLN A 503 22.70 27.12 39.18
N ALA A 504 21.56 27.75 38.86
CA ALA A 504 21.28 28.25 37.54
C ALA A 504 22.32 29.27 37.05
N VAL A 505 22.60 30.31 37.83
CA VAL A 505 23.63 31.30 37.45
C VAL A 505 25.04 30.70 37.44
N THR A 506 25.31 29.68 38.28
CA THR A 506 26.61 28.99 38.28
C THR A 506 26.81 28.18 37.01
N PHE A 507 25.79 27.50 36.52
CA PHE A 507 25.85 26.76 35.24
C PHE A 507 26.04 27.72 34.06
N LEU A 508 25.32 28.82 34.02
CA LEU A 508 25.47 29.86 33.01
C LEU A 508 26.88 30.48 33.01
N TRP A 509 27.39 30.85 34.20
CA TRP A 509 28.72 31.42 34.35
C TRP A 509 29.82 30.47 33.90
N ARG A 510 29.71 29.18 34.25
CA ARG A 510 30.64 28.15 33.79
C ARG A 510 30.59 27.93 32.31
N ALA A 511 29.39 27.90 31.72
CA ALA A 511 29.20 27.80 30.28
C ALA A 511 29.76 29.01 29.52
N ALA A 512 29.78 30.19 30.15
CA ALA A 512 30.40 31.42 29.64
C ALA A 512 31.93 31.51 29.87
N GLY A 513 32.59 30.42 30.32
CA GLY A 513 34.04 30.38 30.50
C GLY A 513 34.54 30.92 31.82
N GLN A 514 33.67 31.05 32.84
CA GLN A 514 34.01 31.48 34.22
C GLN A 514 34.67 32.87 34.26
N GLU A 515 34.16 33.81 33.50
CA GLU A 515 34.66 35.17 33.44
C GLU A 515 34.73 35.82 34.85
N LYS A 516 35.91 36.32 35.24
CA LYS A 516 36.11 36.95 36.53
C LYS A 516 35.72 38.43 36.48
N VAL A 517 34.93 38.84 37.45
CA VAL A 517 34.54 40.24 37.61
C VAL A 517 35.37 40.83 38.74
N SER A 518 36.36 41.67 38.41
CA SER A 518 37.19 42.36 39.42
C SER A 518 36.60 43.72 39.80
N GLY A 519 36.84 44.11 41.07
CA GLY A 519 36.53 45.48 41.53
C GLY A 519 35.08 45.79 41.85
N ALA A 520 34.19 44.80 41.93
CA ALA A 520 32.78 45.00 42.25
C ALA A 520 32.41 44.42 43.62
N ALA A 521 31.62 45.15 44.39
CA ALA A 521 31.03 44.64 45.62
C ALA A 521 29.74 43.87 45.35
N MET A 522 29.50 42.81 46.10
CA MET A 522 28.26 42.04 46.05
C MET A 522 27.09 42.89 46.55
N PRO A 523 26.04 43.13 45.73
CA PRO A 523 24.92 43.94 46.16
C PRO A 523 23.95 43.24 47.11
N PHE A 524 24.01 41.89 47.20
CA PHE A 524 23.07 41.09 47.98
C PHE A 524 23.63 40.66 49.31
N ARG A 525 22.84 40.77 50.37
CA ARG A 525 23.22 40.42 51.74
C ARG A 525 23.18 38.89 51.98
N ASP A 526 22.38 38.16 51.20
CA ASP A 526 22.17 36.72 51.30
C ASP A 526 23.12 35.90 50.40
N VAL A 527 24.18 36.55 49.90
CA VAL A 527 25.25 35.91 49.10
C VAL A 527 26.59 36.05 49.86
N PRO A 528 26.94 35.07 50.70
CA PRO A 528 28.21 35.14 51.49
C PRO A 528 29.45 35.09 50.60
N ALA A 529 30.52 35.78 51.00
CA ALA A 529 31.76 35.86 50.23
C ALA A 529 32.47 34.51 49.98
N GLY A 530 32.20 33.50 50.82
CA GLY A 530 32.74 32.13 50.65
C GLY A 530 31.83 31.15 49.93
N ALA A 531 30.67 31.61 49.42
CA ALA A 531 29.74 30.72 48.73
C ALA A 531 30.30 30.29 47.36
N TYR A 532 30.09 29.02 46.95
CA TYR A 532 30.57 28.48 45.67
C TYR A 532 29.98 29.23 44.45
N TYR A 533 28.88 29.93 44.64
CA TYR A 533 28.15 30.69 43.63
C TYR A 533 28.46 32.21 43.70
N TYR A 534 29.34 32.68 44.58
CA TYR A 534 29.59 34.11 44.78
C TYR A 534 29.99 34.82 43.49
N ASP A 535 31.05 34.31 42.82
CA ASP A 535 31.53 34.89 41.56
C ASP A 535 30.49 34.82 40.43
N ALA A 536 29.76 33.73 40.37
CA ALA A 536 28.70 33.53 39.39
C ALA A 536 27.53 34.52 39.56
N VAL A 537 27.13 34.80 40.82
CA VAL A 537 26.10 35.79 41.11
C VAL A 537 26.61 37.21 40.78
N LEU A 538 27.85 37.52 41.15
CA LEU A 538 28.46 38.81 40.86
C LEU A 538 28.56 39.08 39.36
N TRP A 539 28.98 38.07 38.60
CA TRP A 539 28.99 38.08 37.14
C TRP A 539 27.58 38.30 36.57
N ALA A 540 26.56 37.52 37.02
CA ALA A 540 25.21 37.58 36.53
C ALA A 540 24.54 38.94 36.77
N VAL A 541 24.86 39.60 37.86
CA VAL A 541 24.41 40.96 38.17
C VAL A 541 25.10 41.98 37.25
N ARG A 542 26.42 41.93 37.14
CA ARG A 542 27.20 42.86 36.30
C ARG A 542 26.87 42.78 34.82
N THR A 543 26.60 41.57 34.38
CA THR A 543 26.15 41.34 33.01
C THR A 543 24.63 41.54 32.84
N GLY A 544 23.89 41.94 33.90
CA GLY A 544 22.43 42.20 33.83
C GLY A 544 21.59 40.99 33.54
N ILE A 545 22.09 39.77 33.75
CA ILE A 545 21.33 38.53 33.62
C ILE A 545 20.24 38.48 34.72
N THR A 546 20.56 38.96 35.90
CA THR A 546 19.62 39.05 37.03
C THR A 546 19.83 40.30 37.87
N ASN A 547 18.74 40.83 38.44
CA ASN A 547 18.76 41.93 39.41
C ASN A 547 18.41 41.46 40.81
N GLY A 548 18.42 40.12 41.05
CA GLY A 548 17.99 39.52 42.33
C GLY A 548 16.47 39.32 42.38
N THR A 549 15.96 39.00 43.59
CA THR A 549 14.53 38.87 43.89
C THR A 549 13.99 40.04 44.70
N GLY A 550 14.89 40.89 45.18
CA GLY A 550 14.59 42.14 45.88
C GLY A 550 15.81 43.06 45.84
N GLU A 551 15.70 44.26 46.39
CA GLU A 551 16.72 45.31 46.31
C GLU A 551 18.10 44.85 46.88
N LYS A 552 18.11 44.00 47.92
CA LYS A 552 19.30 43.48 48.57
C LYS A 552 19.31 41.95 48.75
N THR A 553 18.46 41.22 47.99
CA THR A 553 18.31 39.78 48.07
C THR A 553 18.42 39.11 46.71
N PHE A 554 19.17 38.01 46.63
CA PHE A 554 19.30 37.14 45.47
C PHE A 554 18.44 35.91 45.57
N SER A 555 18.16 35.42 46.78
CA SER A 555 17.44 34.18 47.09
C SER A 555 18.14 32.94 46.52
N PRO A 556 19.39 32.63 46.89
CA PRO A 556 20.22 31.59 46.25
C PRO A 556 19.61 30.19 46.28
N SER A 557 18.86 29.85 47.33
CA SER A 557 18.22 28.54 47.52
C SER A 557 16.81 28.44 46.92
N ALA A 558 16.24 29.54 46.44
CA ALA A 558 14.94 29.51 45.81
C ALA A 558 14.96 28.71 44.49
N PRO A 559 13.92 27.90 44.19
CA PRO A 559 13.80 27.22 42.91
C PRO A 559 13.73 28.21 41.77
N CYS A 560 14.29 27.83 40.62
CA CYS A 560 14.14 28.58 39.37
C CYS A 560 12.99 28.02 38.53
N THR A 561 12.10 28.90 38.05
CA THR A 561 11.06 28.52 37.12
C THR A 561 11.62 28.46 35.70
N ARG A 562 10.90 27.79 34.81
CA ARG A 562 11.24 27.70 33.39
C ARG A 562 11.34 29.08 32.75
N ALA A 563 10.39 29.99 33.05
CA ALA A 563 10.45 31.37 32.58
C ALA A 563 11.72 32.11 33.01
N GLN A 564 12.13 31.93 34.26
CA GLN A 564 13.36 32.54 34.76
C GLN A 564 14.61 32.00 34.08
N ILE A 565 14.66 30.67 33.81
CA ILE A 565 15.81 30.05 33.14
C ILE A 565 15.95 30.57 31.71
N VAL A 566 14.86 30.56 30.90
CA VAL A 566 14.96 31.08 29.51
C VAL A 566 15.27 32.58 29.49
N THR A 567 14.79 33.34 30.48
CA THR A 567 15.12 34.78 30.60
C THR A 567 16.59 34.99 30.90
N PHE A 568 17.19 34.17 31.77
CA PHE A 568 18.61 34.26 32.07
C PHE A 568 19.45 33.87 30.83
N LEU A 569 19.06 32.83 30.10
CA LEU A 569 19.72 32.43 28.86
C LEU A 569 19.62 33.52 27.78
N TYR A 570 18.43 34.06 27.55
CA TYR A 570 18.20 35.12 26.59
C TYR A 570 19.09 36.34 26.88
N ARG A 571 19.13 36.80 28.16
CA ARG A 571 19.94 37.92 28.57
C ARG A 571 21.44 37.65 28.46
N ALA A 572 21.87 36.43 28.70
CA ALA A 572 23.26 36.03 28.52
C ALA A 572 23.69 36.03 27.06
N GLU A 573 22.83 35.57 26.16
CA GLU A 573 23.10 35.51 24.72
C GLU A 573 22.96 36.87 24.00
N SER A 574 22.02 37.74 24.43
CA SER A 574 21.80 39.06 23.84
C SER A 574 22.96 40.03 24.03
N ARG A 575 24.01 39.63 24.71
CA ARG A 575 25.17 40.44 25.02
C ARG A 575 26.49 39.93 24.41
N LYS A 576 26.43 38.77 23.72
CA LYS A 576 27.52 38.36 22.85
C LYS A 576 27.46 39.12 21.52
#